data_931a1efdf7ebb1e6bbd5ad743c6ae66a
#
_entry.id   931a1efdf7ebb1e6bbd5ad743c6ae66a
#
_cell.length_a   1.000
_cell.length_b   1.000
_cell.length_c   1.000
_cell.angle_alpha   90.00
_cell.angle_beta   90.00
_cell.angle_gamma   90.00
#
_symmetry.space_group_name_H-M   'P 1'
#
loop_
_entity.id
_entity.type
_entity.pdbx_description
1 polymer ?
#
loop_
_entity_poly.entity_id
_entity_poly.type
_entity_poly.pdbx_seq_one_letter_code
_entity_poly.pdbx_strand_id
1 'polypeptide(L)'
;MKYRFTRVELVCLLALTALLAALALPLSGRAAGAGTVQCLDRLARLNRGFLQYAADNDDYFPTGSPPDYQAVWTVPLAPYVGVKAEPGAPAAAFTCPDDPASTRLTYSGLLQKKSSYGINGYGVCRDSRTGRGVRRSQVKNPDMIVLADAPDWLIVGYAGEGPARIPAARHAGGRAVNVLFFHGGAETVKVTLSVPADIYKEGNLPAAYWSNSL
;
A
#
# COMPACT_ATOMS: atom_id res chain seq x y z
N MET A 1 -3.39 -55.85 25.70
CA MET A 1 -4.70 -55.30 26.08
C MET A 1 -5.34 -54.65 24.89
N LYS A 2 -6.50 -55.13 24.41
CA LYS A 2 -7.25 -54.51 23.28
C LYS A 2 -8.27 -53.55 23.91
N TYR A 3 -8.01 -52.27 23.86
CA TYR A 3 -8.97 -51.24 24.25
C TYR A 3 -10.14 -51.26 23.26
N ARG A 4 -11.33 -51.53 23.73
CA ARG A 4 -12.57 -51.42 22.92
C ARG A 4 -13.25 -50.12 23.35
N PHE A 5 -13.30 -49.17 22.43
CA PHE A 5 -14.07 -47.94 22.65
C PHE A 5 -15.55 -48.25 22.80
N THR A 6 -16.16 -47.67 23.75
CA THR A 6 -17.62 -47.71 23.91
C THR A 6 -18.28 -46.75 22.90
N ARG A 7 -19.55 -47.02 22.53
CA ARG A 7 -20.29 -46.13 21.64
C ARG A 7 -20.39 -44.71 22.16
N VAL A 8 -20.47 -44.55 23.48
CA VAL A 8 -20.52 -43.23 24.12
C VAL A 8 -19.20 -42.49 23.97
N GLU A 9 -18.06 -43.12 24.18
CA GLU A 9 -16.74 -42.50 23.98
C GLU A 9 -16.53 -42.07 22.53
N LEU A 10 -16.99 -42.84 21.57
CA LEU A 10 -16.90 -42.49 20.17
C LEU A 10 -17.75 -41.26 19.85
N VAL A 11 -18.98 -41.19 20.36
CA VAL A 11 -19.87 -40.00 20.15
C VAL A 11 -19.29 -38.76 20.81
N CYS A 12 -18.74 -38.87 22.02
CA CYS A 12 -18.09 -37.76 22.71
C CYS A 12 -16.86 -37.23 21.93
N LEU A 13 -16.04 -38.12 21.38
CA LEU A 13 -14.90 -37.77 20.56
C LEU A 13 -15.32 -37.04 19.28
N LEU A 14 -16.34 -37.53 18.60
CA LEU A 14 -16.87 -36.89 17.37
C LEU A 14 -17.49 -35.54 17.68
N ALA A 15 -18.21 -35.38 18.77
CA ALA A 15 -18.77 -34.09 19.20
C ALA A 15 -17.67 -33.09 19.55
N LEU A 16 -16.60 -33.52 20.24
CA LEU A 16 -15.46 -32.67 20.58
C LEU A 16 -14.69 -32.22 19.35
N THR A 17 -14.44 -33.12 18.40
CA THR A 17 -13.76 -32.76 17.14
C THR A 17 -14.60 -31.83 16.28
N ALA A 18 -15.91 -32.00 16.22
CA ALA A 18 -16.81 -31.10 15.51
C ALA A 18 -16.83 -29.69 16.16
N LEU A 19 -16.83 -29.62 17.50
CA LEU A 19 -16.77 -28.37 18.22
C LEU A 19 -15.45 -27.63 17.98
N LEU A 20 -14.31 -28.33 18.02
CA LEU A 20 -12.99 -27.76 17.73
C LEU A 20 -12.88 -27.27 16.29
N ALA A 21 -13.42 -28.02 15.33
CA ALA A 21 -13.48 -27.61 13.92
C ALA A 21 -14.35 -26.36 13.72
N ALA A 22 -15.50 -26.27 14.39
CA ALA A 22 -16.39 -25.10 14.34
C ALA A 22 -15.74 -23.83 14.92
N LEU A 23 -14.87 -23.96 15.94
CA LEU A 23 -14.12 -22.85 16.50
C LEU A 23 -12.94 -22.40 15.62
N ALA A 24 -12.36 -23.29 14.82
CA ALA A 24 -11.24 -23.02 13.93
C ALA A 24 -11.64 -22.28 12.64
N LEU A 25 -12.85 -22.53 12.12
CA LEU A 25 -13.32 -21.92 10.86
C LEU A 25 -13.35 -20.40 10.85
N PRO A 26 -13.81 -19.66 11.89
CA PRO A 26 -13.80 -18.20 11.88
C PRO A 26 -12.41 -17.58 11.99
N LEU A 27 -11.41 -18.31 12.50
CA LEU A 27 -10.03 -17.84 12.58
C LEU A 27 -9.35 -17.75 11.22
N SER A 28 -9.65 -18.67 10.30
CA SER A 28 -9.09 -18.69 8.95
C SER A 28 -9.60 -17.52 8.09
N GLY A 29 -10.88 -17.14 8.23
CA GLY A 29 -11.45 -15.99 7.52
C GLY A 29 -10.94 -14.64 8.05
N ARG A 30 -10.66 -14.55 9.34
CA ARG A 30 -10.06 -13.33 9.95
C ARG A 30 -8.60 -13.14 9.54
N ALA A 31 -7.84 -14.22 9.39
CA ALA A 31 -6.46 -14.13 8.95
C ALA A 31 -6.34 -13.58 7.52
N ALA A 32 -7.25 -13.96 6.62
CA ALA A 32 -7.24 -13.50 5.22
C ALA A 32 -7.51 -11.99 5.05
N GLY A 33 -8.20 -11.35 6.00
CA GLY A 33 -8.45 -9.89 5.99
C GLY A 33 -7.47 -9.09 6.84
N ALA A 34 -6.70 -9.73 7.71
CA ALA A 34 -5.81 -9.06 8.66
C ALA A 34 -4.72 -8.23 7.95
N GLY A 35 -4.14 -8.75 6.88
CA GLY A 35 -3.14 -8.03 6.08
C GLY A 35 -3.69 -6.76 5.45
N THR A 36 -4.92 -6.81 4.92
CA THR A 36 -5.61 -5.63 4.36
C THR A 36 -5.79 -4.54 5.43
N VAL A 37 -6.29 -4.89 6.61
CA VAL A 37 -6.51 -3.93 7.71
C VAL A 37 -5.18 -3.33 8.18
N GLN A 38 -4.13 -4.15 8.34
CA GLN A 38 -2.81 -3.65 8.71
C GLN A 38 -2.21 -2.74 7.63
N CYS A 39 -2.44 -3.04 6.35
CA CYS A 39 -2.01 -2.20 5.24
C CYS A 39 -2.70 -0.83 5.29
N LEU A 40 -4.03 -0.79 5.50
CA LEU A 40 -4.78 0.46 5.67
C LEU A 40 -4.30 1.28 6.88
N ASP A 41 -4.04 0.65 8.03
CA ASP A 41 -3.46 1.34 9.20
C ASP A 41 -2.09 1.95 8.87
N ARG A 42 -1.25 1.24 8.12
CA ARG A 42 0.05 1.78 7.66
C ARG A 42 -0.12 2.98 6.74
N LEU A 43 -1.04 2.92 5.78
CA LEU A 43 -1.35 4.08 4.92
C LEU A 43 -1.84 5.28 5.74
N ALA A 44 -2.70 5.05 6.74
CA ALA A 44 -3.14 6.11 7.64
C ALA A 44 -2.00 6.71 8.49
N ARG A 45 -1.02 5.90 8.89
CA ARG A 45 0.20 6.39 9.56
C ARG A 45 1.10 7.18 8.63
N LEU A 46 1.26 6.72 7.38
CA LEU A 46 1.99 7.44 6.36
C LEU A 46 1.35 8.79 6.07
N ASN A 47 0.01 8.89 6.04
CA ASN A 47 -0.70 10.16 5.91
C ASN A 47 -0.31 11.15 7.01
N ARG A 48 -0.29 10.71 8.28
CA ARG A 48 0.17 11.59 9.38
C ARG A 48 1.61 12.07 9.17
N GLY A 49 2.49 11.19 8.69
CA GLY A 49 3.86 11.55 8.33
C GLY A 49 3.93 12.59 7.21
N PHE A 50 3.12 12.45 6.16
CA PHE A 50 3.03 13.44 5.08
C PHE A 50 2.57 14.80 5.57
N LEU A 51 1.58 14.84 6.47
CA LEU A 51 1.08 16.11 7.04
C LEU A 51 2.14 16.79 7.93
N GLN A 52 2.86 16.02 8.74
CA GLN A 52 3.96 16.56 9.56
C GLN A 52 5.12 17.04 8.68
N TYR A 53 5.50 16.24 7.68
CA TYR A 53 6.52 16.66 6.72
C TYR A 53 6.15 17.99 6.05
N ALA A 54 4.91 18.11 5.57
CA ALA A 54 4.46 19.34 4.90
C ALA A 54 4.48 20.56 5.86
N ALA A 55 4.13 20.36 7.14
CA ALA A 55 4.19 21.43 8.14
C ALA A 55 5.61 21.96 8.33
N ASP A 56 6.63 21.10 8.24
CA ASP A 56 8.04 21.46 8.41
C ASP A 56 8.74 21.88 7.09
N ASN A 57 8.05 21.71 5.93
CA ASN A 57 8.61 21.94 4.61
C ASN A 57 7.76 22.87 3.74
N ASP A 58 7.40 24.05 4.26
CA ASP A 58 6.68 25.11 3.53
C ASP A 58 5.37 24.64 2.87
N ASP A 59 4.66 23.70 3.49
CA ASP A 59 3.42 23.10 3.00
C ASP A 59 3.60 22.20 1.76
N TYR A 60 4.84 21.78 1.43
CA TYR A 60 5.12 20.87 0.33
C TYR A 60 5.15 19.40 0.78
N PHE A 61 4.60 18.52 -0.03
CA PHE A 61 4.81 17.08 0.09
C PHE A 61 6.21 16.69 -0.39
N PRO A 62 6.76 15.56 0.07
CA PRO A 62 8.01 15.06 -0.49
C PRO A 62 7.83 14.72 -1.96
N THR A 63 8.86 14.96 -2.76
CA THR A 63 8.85 14.53 -4.17
C THR A 63 9.06 13.02 -4.27
N GLY A 64 8.59 12.43 -5.37
CA GLY A 64 8.86 11.03 -5.67
C GLY A 64 10.36 10.75 -5.79
N SER A 65 11.06 11.66 -6.47
CA SER A 65 12.52 11.63 -6.59
C SER A 65 13.03 13.07 -6.71
N PRO A 66 14.08 13.45 -5.96
CA PRO A 66 14.72 14.74 -6.13
C PRO A 66 15.45 14.83 -7.49
N PRO A 67 15.85 16.03 -7.94
CA PRO A 67 16.48 16.25 -9.25
C PRO A 67 17.76 15.43 -9.47
N ASP A 68 18.46 15.14 -8.39
CA ASP A 68 19.70 14.34 -8.41
C ASP A 68 19.45 12.82 -8.34
N TYR A 69 18.21 12.39 -8.28
CA TYR A 69 17.80 10.98 -8.13
C TYR A 69 18.48 10.24 -6.97
N GLN A 70 18.96 10.96 -5.95
CA GLN A 70 19.69 10.33 -4.85
C GLN A 70 18.79 9.73 -3.78
N ALA A 71 17.58 10.24 -3.61
CA ALA A 71 16.64 9.73 -2.63
C ALA A 71 15.20 9.72 -3.16
N VAL A 72 14.40 8.74 -2.73
CA VAL A 72 12.95 8.69 -3.02
C VAL A 72 12.16 9.16 -1.80
N TRP A 73 10.88 9.45 -1.99
CA TRP A 73 9.97 10.00 -0.97
C TRP A 73 10.02 9.30 0.39
N THR A 74 10.35 8.02 0.43
CA THR A 74 10.43 7.24 1.67
C THR A 74 11.56 7.69 2.59
N VAL A 75 12.64 8.25 2.04
CA VAL A 75 13.80 8.72 2.81
C VAL A 75 13.46 9.99 3.61
N PRO A 76 12.99 11.09 2.99
CA PRO A 76 12.61 12.29 3.75
C PRO A 76 11.39 12.05 4.66
N LEU A 77 10.52 11.10 4.34
CA LEU A 77 9.35 10.78 5.18
C LEU A 77 9.69 9.89 6.38
N ALA A 78 10.79 9.13 6.33
CA ALA A 78 11.14 8.14 7.35
C ALA A 78 11.15 8.68 8.79
N PRO A 79 11.74 9.85 9.12
CA PRO A 79 11.72 10.41 10.47
C PRO A 79 10.30 10.67 10.98
N TYR A 80 9.40 11.10 10.12
CA TYR A 80 8.01 11.45 10.44
C TYR A 80 7.11 10.24 10.73
N VAL A 81 7.57 9.04 10.39
CA VAL A 81 6.87 7.79 10.68
C VAL A 81 7.64 6.90 11.68
N GLY A 82 8.60 7.50 12.39
CA GLY A 82 9.38 6.82 13.44
C GLY A 82 10.39 5.79 12.89
N VAL A 83 10.86 5.97 11.68
CA VAL A 83 11.85 5.11 11.03
C VAL A 83 13.15 5.88 10.82
N LYS A 84 14.29 5.23 11.05
CA LYS A 84 15.59 5.82 10.70
C LYS A 84 15.72 6.00 9.20
N ALA A 85 16.30 7.13 8.77
CA ALA A 85 16.45 7.50 7.36
C ALA A 85 17.58 6.71 6.64
N GLU A 86 17.98 5.55 7.15
CA GLU A 86 19.04 4.72 6.53
C GLU A 86 18.52 4.03 5.26
N PRO A 87 19.28 4.03 4.17
CA PRO A 87 18.88 3.37 2.93
C PRO A 87 18.82 1.84 3.05
N GLY A 88 18.04 1.21 2.18
CA GLY A 88 18.11 -0.22 1.88
C GLY A 88 17.33 -1.17 2.78
N ALA A 89 17.20 -0.94 4.08
CA ALA A 89 16.47 -1.85 4.95
C ALA A 89 14.94 -1.69 4.79
N PRO A 90 14.18 -2.79 4.67
CA PRO A 90 12.72 -2.71 4.70
C PRO A 90 12.29 -2.20 6.07
N ALA A 91 11.38 -1.23 6.08
CA ALA A 91 10.76 -0.73 7.30
C ALA A 91 9.28 -1.08 7.29
N ALA A 92 8.77 -1.59 8.42
CA ALA A 92 7.38 -2.02 8.53
C ALA A 92 6.37 -0.92 8.17
N ALA A 93 6.73 0.35 8.42
CA ALA A 93 5.90 1.50 8.05
C ALA A 93 5.63 1.61 6.54
N PHE A 94 6.59 1.18 5.70
CA PHE A 94 6.53 1.31 4.24
C PHE A 94 6.16 0.00 3.53
N THR A 95 5.87 -1.07 4.24
CA THR A 95 5.64 -2.38 3.62
C THR A 95 4.23 -2.87 3.92
N CYS A 96 3.54 -3.42 2.92
CA CYS A 96 2.28 -4.11 3.11
C CYS A 96 2.55 -5.55 3.58
N PRO A 97 1.81 -6.10 4.56
CA PRO A 97 1.96 -7.49 4.99
C PRO A 97 1.71 -8.51 3.88
N ASP A 98 0.81 -8.17 2.96
CA ASP A 98 0.43 -9.03 1.84
C ASP A 98 1.35 -8.83 0.62
N ASP A 99 2.45 -8.04 0.75
CA ASP A 99 3.40 -7.85 -0.32
C ASP A 99 4.44 -8.98 -0.33
N PRO A 100 4.46 -9.85 -1.35
CA PRO A 100 5.55 -10.79 -1.51
C PRO A 100 6.85 -10.02 -1.73
N ALA A 101 7.87 -10.31 -0.93
CA ALA A 101 9.16 -9.62 -0.96
C ALA A 101 9.83 -9.60 -2.35
N SER A 102 9.45 -10.54 -3.21
CA SER A 102 9.94 -10.69 -4.58
C SER A 102 9.43 -9.62 -5.55
N THR A 103 8.35 -8.90 -5.23
CA THR A 103 7.77 -7.88 -6.13
C THR A 103 8.33 -6.48 -5.88
N ARG A 104 9.16 -6.30 -4.84
CA ARG A 104 9.75 -5.01 -4.53
C ARG A 104 10.94 -4.73 -5.42
N LEU A 105 10.81 -3.75 -6.29
CA LEU A 105 11.89 -3.30 -7.15
C LEU A 105 12.90 -2.50 -6.31
N THR A 106 14.18 -2.78 -6.54
CA THR A 106 15.30 -2.00 -5.99
C THR A 106 16.06 -1.42 -7.17
N TYR A 107 16.07 -0.09 -7.26
CA TYR A 107 16.96 0.59 -8.19
C TYR A 107 18.33 0.73 -7.55
N SER A 108 19.37 0.23 -8.20
CA SER A 108 20.74 0.42 -7.75
C SER A 108 21.11 1.90 -7.84
N GLY A 109 21.70 2.44 -6.78
CA GLY A 109 22.14 3.83 -6.74
C GLY A 109 21.14 4.84 -6.16
N LEU A 110 19.89 4.45 -5.92
CA LEU A 110 18.94 5.32 -5.24
C LEU A 110 18.94 5.06 -3.74
N LEU A 111 19.03 6.14 -2.96
CA LEU A 111 18.75 6.08 -1.53
C LEU A 111 17.24 5.93 -1.35
N GLN A 112 16.79 4.75 -1.00
CA GLN A 112 15.39 4.45 -0.77
C GLN A 112 15.19 3.45 0.35
N LYS A 113 14.07 3.59 1.07
CA LYS A 113 13.51 2.50 1.85
C LYS A 113 12.68 1.63 0.91
N LYS A 114 12.82 0.32 1.01
CA LYS A 114 11.92 -0.60 0.29
C LYS A 114 10.49 -0.30 0.68
N SER A 115 9.62 -0.09 -0.30
CA SER A 115 8.24 0.24 -0.10
C SER A 115 7.34 -0.70 -0.89
N SER A 116 6.21 -1.07 -0.30
CA SER A 116 5.10 -1.73 -0.98
C SER A 116 4.12 -0.73 -1.57
N TYR A 117 4.37 0.57 -1.37
CA TYR A 117 3.51 1.66 -1.81
C TYR A 117 4.27 2.54 -2.79
N GLY A 118 3.60 2.93 -3.85
CA GLY A 118 4.07 3.93 -4.80
C GLY A 118 3.39 5.27 -4.56
N ILE A 119 4.15 6.36 -4.70
CA ILE A 119 3.61 7.71 -4.66
C ILE A 119 3.08 8.10 -6.04
N ASN A 120 2.00 8.88 -6.06
CA ASN A 120 1.41 9.40 -7.29
C ASN A 120 2.34 10.39 -7.99
N GLY A 121 2.88 9.97 -9.13
CA GLY A 121 3.83 10.78 -9.93
C GLY A 121 3.19 11.97 -10.62
N TYR A 122 1.87 11.97 -10.86
CA TYR A 122 1.18 13.05 -11.56
C TYR A 122 0.69 14.16 -10.64
N GLY A 123 0.01 13.76 -9.57
CA GLY A 123 -0.64 14.69 -8.67
C GLY A 123 0.27 15.20 -7.58
N VAL A 124 1.12 14.32 -7.02
CA VAL A 124 1.92 14.60 -5.83
C VAL A 124 3.35 14.96 -6.16
N CYS A 125 3.98 14.27 -7.11
CA CYS A 125 5.41 14.45 -7.45
C CYS A 125 5.63 15.46 -8.58
N ARG A 126 4.88 16.50 -8.65
CA ARG A 126 4.66 17.36 -9.81
C ARG A 126 5.89 18.07 -10.38
N ASP A 127 6.97 18.23 -9.61
CA ASP A 127 8.15 18.93 -10.10
C ASP A 127 9.46 18.30 -9.61
N SER A 128 9.97 17.38 -10.42
CA SER A 128 11.29 16.81 -10.19
C SER A 128 12.43 17.82 -10.27
N ARG A 129 12.20 19.01 -10.86
CA ARG A 129 13.25 20.03 -11.03
C ARG A 129 13.51 20.82 -9.74
N THR A 130 12.47 21.02 -8.93
CA THR A 130 12.59 21.75 -7.66
C THR A 130 12.89 20.84 -6.46
N GLY A 131 12.82 19.51 -6.64
CA GLY A 131 12.97 18.57 -5.54
C GLY A 131 11.82 18.61 -4.54
N ARG A 132 10.69 19.24 -4.88
CA ARG A 132 9.50 19.38 -4.04
C ARG A 132 8.30 18.72 -4.70
N GLY A 133 7.44 18.13 -3.90
CA GLY A 133 6.14 17.63 -4.34
C GLY A 133 5.13 18.77 -4.51
N VAL A 134 3.85 18.42 -4.60
CA VAL A 134 2.79 19.41 -4.65
C VAL A 134 2.68 20.17 -3.33
N ARG A 135 2.34 21.44 -3.40
CA ARG A 135 1.99 22.23 -2.22
C ARG A 135 0.59 21.85 -1.78
N ARG A 136 0.42 21.44 -0.52
CA ARG A 136 -0.84 20.93 0.02
C ARG A 136 -2.00 21.91 -0.16
N SER A 137 -1.79 23.19 0.13
CA SER A 137 -2.80 24.25 -0.03
C SER A 137 -3.20 24.51 -1.48
N GLN A 138 -2.45 24.00 -2.46
CA GLN A 138 -2.77 24.14 -3.89
C GLN A 138 -3.49 22.92 -4.48
N VAL A 139 -3.72 21.88 -3.68
CA VAL A 139 -4.47 20.71 -4.14
C VAL A 139 -5.96 21.04 -4.13
N LYS A 140 -6.59 20.91 -5.30
CA LYS A 140 -8.02 21.18 -5.51
C LYS A 140 -8.87 19.92 -5.40
N ASN A 141 -8.28 18.79 -5.73
CA ASN A 141 -8.98 17.51 -5.74
C ASN A 141 -8.71 16.75 -4.42
N PRO A 142 -9.66 16.72 -3.47
CA PRO A 142 -9.48 16.00 -2.21
C PRO A 142 -9.42 14.48 -2.39
N ASP A 143 -9.99 13.96 -3.47
CA ASP A 143 -10.01 12.54 -3.80
C ASP A 143 -8.79 12.11 -4.65
N MET A 144 -7.82 13.01 -4.81
CA MET A 144 -6.56 12.66 -5.45
C MET A 144 -5.84 11.58 -4.65
N ILE A 145 -5.40 10.52 -5.32
CA ILE A 145 -4.60 9.46 -4.69
C ILE A 145 -3.19 10.00 -4.40
N VAL A 146 -2.75 9.81 -3.17
CA VAL A 146 -1.37 10.13 -2.73
C VAL A 146 -0.47 8.91 -2.84
N LEU A 147 -0.93 7.77 -2.29
CA LEU A 147 -0.24 6.49 -2.33
C LEU A 147 -1.19 5.39 -2.77
N ALA A 148 -0.65 4.37 -3.40
CA ALA A 148 -1.35 3.10 -3.60
C ALA A 148 -0.38 1.92 -3.45
N ASP A 149 -0.91 0.71 -3.21
CA ASP A 149 -0.13 -0.52 -3.35
C ASP A 149 0.53 -0.55 -4.72
N ALA A 150 1.84 -0.70 -4.76
CA ALA A 150 2.60 -0.75 -6.00
C ALA A 150 3.88 -1.58 -5.85
N PRO A 151 4.40 -2.15 -6.94
CA PRO A 151 5.68 -2.83 -6.93
C PRO A 151 6.85 -1.85 -6.95
N ASP A 152 6.60 -0.59 -7.33
CA ASP A 152 7.58 0.49 -7.44
C ASP A 152 7.24 1.65 -6.51
N TRP A 153 8.23 2.46 -6.16
CA TRP A 153 8.11 3.66 -5.33
C TRP A 153 7.34 4.80 -5.99
N LEU A 154 7.18 4.77 -7.32
CA LEU A 154 6.51 5.78 -8.12
C LEU A 154 5.42 5.14 -8.99
N ILE A 155 4.26 5.77 -9.01
CA ILE A 155 3.16 5.41 -9.91
C ILE A 155 3.05 6.48 -10.99
N VAL A 156 3.29 6.10 -12.25
CA VAL A 156 3.22 6.97 -13.42
C VAL A 156 2.37 6.33 -14.52
N GLY A 157 1.19 6.00 -14.26
CA GLY A 157 0.16 5.30 -15.02
C GLY A 157 0.04 5.51 -16.53
N TYR A 158 1.15 5.52 -17.29
CA TYR A 158 1.08 5.53 -18.75
C TYR A 158 1.07 4.12 -19.34
N ALA A 159 0.19 3.89 -20.28
CA ALA A 159 0.34 2.82 -21.26
C ALA A 159 1.71 3.00 -21.94
N GLY A 160 2.70 2.15 -21.58
CA GLY A 160 4.07 2.24 -22.16
C GLY A 160 5.19 2.27 -21.11
N GLU A 161 4.92 2.65 -19.86
CA GLU A 161 5.95 2.70 -18.80
C GLU A 161 6.24 1.33 -18.16
N GLY A 162 5.57 0.28 -18.60
CA GLY A 162 5.72 -1.09 -18.09
C GLY A 162 4.94 -1.36 -16.80
N PRO A 163 4.76 -2.65 -16.46
CA PRO A 163 3.91 -3.08 -15.33
C PRO A 163 4.45 -2.69 -13.96
N ALA A 164 5.68 -2.24 -13.87
CA ALA A 164 6.34 -1.94 -12.60
C ALA A 164 5.85 -0.63 -11.94
N ARG A 165 5.23 0.28 -12.72
CA ARG A 165 4.85 1.63 -12.24
C ARG A 165 3.36 1.86 -12.15
N ILE A 166 2.61 0.80 -12.01
CA ILE A 166 1.15 0.80 -11.83
C ILE A 166 0.79 0.23 -10.45
N PRO A 167 -0.41 0.55 -9.92
CA PRO A 167 -0.88 -0.08 -8.70
C PRO A 167 -0.91 -1.60 -8.79
N ALA A 168 -0.59 -2.27 -7.69
CA ALA A 168 -0.57 -3.72 -7.60
C ALA A 168 -1.73 -4.23 -6.75
N ALA A 169 -2.65 -4.98 -7.37
CA ALA A 169 -3.71 -5.65 -6.64
C ALA A 169 -3.13 -6.78 -5.79
N ARG A 170 -3.11 -6.60 -4.45
CA ARG A 170 -2.56 -7.57 -3.49
C ARG A 170 -3.61 -8.14 -2.57
N HIS A 171 -4.68 -7.39 -2.35
CA HIS A 171 -5.74 -7.73 -1.41
C HIS A 171 -6.90 -8.45 -2.08
N ALA A 172 -7.77 -9.07 -1.28
CA ALA A 172 -8.92 -9.84 -1.76
C ALA A 172 -8.57 -10.89 -2.84
N GLY A 173 -7.45 -11.60 -2.66
CA GLY A 173 -6.99 -12.60 -3.63
C GLY A 173 -6.50 -12.00 -4.96
N GLY A 174 -5.85 -10.86 -4.93
CA GLY A 174 -5.32 -10.18 -6.11
C GLY A 174 -6.35 -9.33 -6.86
N ARG A 175 -7.47 -8.96 -6.22
CA ARG A 175 -8.56 -8.21 -6.85
C ARG A 175 -8.83 -6.86 -6.20
N ALA A 176 -7.97 -6.42 -5.29
CA ALA A 176 -8.10 -5.12 -4.63
C ALA A 176 -6.75 -4.47 -4.39
N VAL A 177 -6.75 -3.14 -4.40
CA VAL A 177 -5.64 -2.25 -4.13
C VAL A 177 -6.01 -1.39 -2.93
N ASN A 178 -5.10 -1.21 -1.99
CA ASN A 178 -5.27 -0.20 -0.96
C ASN A 178 -4.69 1.12 -1.45
N VAL A 179 -5.44 2.20 -1.24
CA VAL A 179 -5.07 3.56 -1.65
C VAL A 179 -5.17 4.51 -0.47
N LEU A 180 -4.35 5.55 -0.48
CA LEU A 180 -4.44 6.70 0.41
C LEU A 180 -4.85 7.91 -0.43
N PHE A 181 -5.96 8.55 -0.07
CA PHE A 181 -6.43 9.78 -0.69
C PHE A 181 -5.85 11.03 -0.01
N PHE A 182 -5.84 12.12 -0.74
CA PHE A 182 -5.34 13.40 -0.24
C PHE A 182 -6.14 13.94 0.96
N HIS A 183 -7.46 13.69 1.01
CA HIS A 183 -8.29 14.00 2.18
C HIS A 183 -7.94 13.18 3.43
N GLY A 184 -7.02 12.21 3.33
CA GLY A 184 -6.50 11.41 4.44
C GLY A 184 -7.19 10.05 4.64
N GLY A 185 -8.25 9.74 3.90
CA GLY A 185 -8.89 8.43 3.89
C GLY A 185 -8.00 7.37 3.26
N ALA A 186 -7.89 6.20 3.90
CA ALA A 186 -7.26 5.02 3.32
C ALA A 186 -8.33 3.97 3.08
N GLU A 187 -8.43 3.47 1.84
CA GLU A 187 -9.51 2.59 1.40
C GLU A 187 -8.99 1.42 0.56
N THR A 188 -9.76 0.34 0.58
CA THR A 188 -9.56 -0.80 -0.30
C THR A 188 -10.46 -0.66 -1.52
N VAL A 189 -9.87 -0.45 -2.68
CA VAL A 189 -10.57 -0.33 -3.96
C VAL A 189 -10.52 -1.67 -4.70
N LYS A 190 -11.69 -2.20 -5.05
CA LYS A 190 -11.77 -3.41 -5.88
C LYS A 190 -11.35 -3.10 -7.30
N VAL A 191 -10.52 -3.98 -7.86
CA VAL A 191 -10.07 -3.90 -9.25
C VAL A 191 -10.67 -5.08 -10.01
N THR A 192 -11.45 -4.79 -11.04
CA THR A 192 -12.14 -5.81 -11.83
C THR A 192 -11.32 -6.34 -12.99
N LEU A 193 -10.07 -5.91 -13.15
CA LEU A 193 -9.30 -6.07 -14.36
C LEU A 193 -8.29 -7.21 -14.31
N SER A 194 -8.24 -7.94 -15.39
CA SER A 194 -7.30 -9.04 -15.60
C SER A 194 -5.89 -8.59 -16.01
N VAL A 195 -5.72 -7.30 -16.38
CA VAL A 195 -4.44 -6.75 -16.85
C VAL A 195 -4.15 -5.43 -16.14
N PRO A 196 -2.97 -5.28 -15.49
CA PRO A 196 -2.62 -4.07 -14.75
C PRO A 196 -2.67 -2.77 -15.56
N ALA A 197 -2.42 -2.82 -16.89
CA ALA A 197 -2.47 -1.66 -17.77
C ALA A 197 -3.89 -1.06 -17.91
N ASP A 198 -4.92 -1.83 -17.60
CA ASP A 198 -6.32 -1.40 -17.79
C ASP A 198 -6.94 -0.77 -16.53
N ILE A 199 -6.24 -0.78 -15.39
CA ILE A 199 -6.70 -0.12 -14.15
C ILE A 199 -7.05 1.36 -14.40
N TYR A 200 -6.38 1.98 -15.36
CA TYR A 200 -6.61 3.38 -15.74
C TYR A 200 -7.69 3.57 -16.80
N LYS A 201 -8.03 2.52 -17.56
CA LYS A 201 -8.93 2.66 -18.72
C LYS A 201 -10.41 2.42 -18.37
N GLU A 202 -10.70 1.58 -17.39
CA GLU A 202 -12.05 1.05 -17.19
C GLU A 202 -12.63 1.23 -15.78
N GLY A 203 -12.24 2.30 -15.07
CA GLY A 203 -13.24 2.86 -14.17
C GLY A 203 -13.16 2.59 -12.68
N ASN A 204 -12.30 1.74 -12.12
CA ASN A 204 -12.25 1.61 -10.65
C ASN A 204 -11.26 2.58 -9.98
N LEU A 205 -10.29 3.08 -10.75
CA LEU A 205 -9.41 4.17 -10.36
C LEU A 205 -9.31 5.16 -11.53
N PRO A 206 -10.36 5.95 -11.81
CA PRO A 206 -10.41 6.84 -12.94
C PRO A 206 -9.27 7.85 -12.94
N ALA A 207 -8.90 8.35 -14.12
CA ALA A 207 -7.82 9.32 -14.31
C ALA A 207 -7.97 10.56 -13.42
N ALA A 208 -9.20 10.94 -13.06
CA ALA A 208 -9.49 12.04 -12.14
C ALA A 208 -8.85 11.86 -10.75
N TYR A 209 -8.72 10.64 -10.26
CA TYR A 209 -8.07 10.39 -8.95
C TYR A 209 -6.55 10.57 -8.97
N TRP A 210 -5.94 10.66 -10.14
CA TRP A 210 -4.49 10.80 -10.28
C TRP A 210 -4.05 12.23 -10.56
N SER A 211 -4.97 13.13 -10.86
CA SER A 211 -4.66 14.52 -11.18
C SER A 211 -5.19 15.50 -10.13
N ASN A 212 -4.53 16.65 -10.02
CA ASN A 212 -4.97 17.77 -9.21
C ASN A 212 -6.00 18.67 -9.94
N SER A 213 -6.39 18.31 -11.16
CA SER A 213 -7.40 19.03 -11.94
C SER A 213 -8.78 18.49 -11.58
N LEU A 214 -9.65 19.35 -11.09
CA LEU A 214 -11.11 19.18 -11.12
C LEU A 214 -11.62 19.84 -12.38
#